data_d32f65958dfe4eb67c181f841a427d18
#
_entry.id   d32f65958dfe4eb67c181f841a427d18
#
_cell.length_a   1.000
_cell.length_b   1.000
_cell.length_c   1.000
_cell.angle_alpha   90.00
_cell.angle_beta   90.00
_cell.angle_gamma   90.00
#
_symmetry.space_group_name_H-M   'P 1'
#
loop_
_entity.id
_entity.type
_entity.pdbx_description
1 polymer ?
#
loop_
_entity_poly.entity_id
_entity_poly.type
_entity_poly.pdbx_seq_one_letter_code
_entity_poly.pdbx_strand_id
1 'polypeptide(L)'
;ASFAAKLNVPTDAQILAAWGEEKDQVPFVIDIGGTSAFSAANLNGQGYGLVTFKATDIYPDDSNADDGIDRAGVYTALYPYDANDYKHASGALMAWSWAASQIVTALENTAEGTSLTLGELVRLDPAKTVITGHSRYGKAAMFTAAFDDRISICVPSECGGSGIQSYRYKVEGKIFNFNTSAYAKADRVYGKTEVPTVSYGKGNSWFPETAAMFVARDNQIPFDPVEIIALVAPRPFFTVSGIDTHWLGNEGAVASMVAAEEVYDFVGTTEIEKNNIAVRARQSDHVFYPRDFCFALAIMDREFKQTDDKLLHVKDLFPEGTGISGMSY
;
A
#
# COMPACT_ATOMS: atom_id res chain seq x y z
N ALA A 1 24.98 -7.46 -3.74
CA ALA A 1 24.09 -6.41 -4.25
C ALA A 1 23.64 -5.53 -3.09
N SER A 2 23.42 -4.25 -3.31
CA SER A 2 22.96 -3.30 -2.30
C SER A 2 22.12 -2.22 -2.95
N PHE A 3 21.27 -1.56 -2.17
CA PHE A 3 20.52 -0.38 -2.60
C PHE A 3 20.59 0.70 -1.53
N ALA A 4 20.29 1.95 -1.91
CA ALA A 4 20.30 3.09 -1.02
C ALA A 4 18.88 3.42 -0.54
N ALA A 5 18.75 3.72 0.75
CA ALA A 5 17.56 4.34 1.32
C ALA A 5 17.93 5.75 1.84
N LYS A 6 17.02 6.70 1.63
CA LYS A 6 17.14 8.04 2.16
C LYS A 6 16.35 8.18 3.44
N LEU A 7 16.97 8.61 4.50
CA LEU A 7 16.38 8.84 5.80
C LEU A 7 16.16 10.34 6.02
N ASN A 8 14.98 10.70 6.50
CA ASN A 8 14.66 12.05 6.96
C ASN A 8 14.11 11.93 8.37
N VAL A 9 14.85 12.45 9.33
CA VAL A 9 14.52 12.35 10.76
C VAL A 9 14.18 13.74 11.29
N PRO A 10 13.13 13.88 12.12
CA PRO A 10 12.80 15.16 12.73
C PRO A 10 13.92 15.64 13.67
N THR A 11 14.07 16.94 13.78
CA THR A 11 14.96 17.58 14.76
C THR A 11 14.40 17.43 16.18
N ASP A 12 15.24 17.60 17.19
CA ASP A 12 14.82 17.57 18.60
C ASP A 12 13.69 18.57 18.88
N ALA A 13 13.76 19.77 18.31
CA ALA A 13 12.71 20.76 18.45
C ALA A 13 11.38 20.32 17.84
N GLN A 14 11.42 19.62 16.70
CA GLN A 14 10.20 19.05 16.07
C GLN A 14 9.63 17.89 16.89
N ILE A 15 10.51 17.04 17.43
CA ILE A 15 10.11 15.92 18.30
C ILE A 15 9.44 16.49 19.55
N LEU A 16 10.10 17.40 20.25
CA LEU A 16 9.56 18.01 21.46
C LEU A 16 8.22 18.72 21.20
N ALA A 17 8.10 19.46 20.09
CA ALA A 17 6.86 20.14 19.72
C ALA A 17 5.72 19.17 19.41
N ALA A 18 6.00 18.02 18.77
CA ALA A 18 5.00 17.06 18.33
C ALA A 18 4.58 16.05 19.40
N TRP A 19 5.52 15.69 20.31
CA TRP A 19 5.33 14.66 21.33
C TRP A 19 5.15 15.22 22.74
N GLY A 20 5.51 16.49 22.96
CA GLY A 20 5.55 17.09 24.31
C GLY A 20 6.71 16.62 25.18
N GLU A 21 7.57 15.76 24.67
CA GLU A 21 8.74 15.18 25.34
C GLU A 21 9.84 14.84 24.34
N GLU A 22 11.05 14.66 24.83
CA GLU A 22 12.17 14.13 24.05
C GLU A 22 11.96 12.64 23.77
N LYS A 23 12.38 12.19 22.58
CA LYS A 23 12.37 10.78 22.17
C LYS A 23 13.74 10.39 21.64
N ASP A 24 14.27 9.27 22.08
CA ASP A 24 15.50 8.69 21.54
C ASP A 24 15.28 8.19 20.11
N GLN A 25 14.14 7.57 19.85
CA GLN A 25 13.70 7.08 18.55
C GLN A 25 12.26 7.50 18.28
N VAL A 26 11.92 7.73 17.02
CA VAL A 26 10.58 8.09 16.57
C VAL A 26 10.01 7.07 15.59
N PRO A 27 8.69 6.90 15.54
CA PRO A 27 8.03 6.15 14.47
C PRO A 27 8.34 6.77 13.12
N PHE A 28 8.29 5.97 12.07
CA PHE A 28 8.59 6.44 10.72
C PHE A 28 7.72 5.80 9.66
N VAL A 29 7.67 6.45 8.51
CA VAL A 29 6.97 5.98 7.32
C VAL A 29 7.99 5.51 6.30
N ILE A 30 7.81 4.31 5.74
CA ILE A 30 8.45 3.89 4.49
C ILE A 30 7.49 4.23 3.36
N ASP A 31 7.87 5.17 2.49
CA ASP A 31 7.13 5.47 1.25
C ASP A 31 7.83 4.79 0.07
N ILE A 32 7.16 3.78 -0.50
CA ILE A 32 7.65 3.07 -1.70
C ILE A 32 7.59 3.99 -2.91
N GLY A 33 6.63 4.92 -2.97
CA GLY A 33 6.54 5.95 -4.00
C GLY A 33 5.14 6.49 -4.25
N GLY A 34 5.09 7.66 -4.87
CA GLY A 34 3.86 8.28 -5.37
C GLY A 34 3.02 9.05 -4.36
N THR A 35 3.40 9.11 -3.09
CA THR A 35 2.65 9.77 -2.02
C THR A 35 3.29 11.11 -1.62
N SER A 36 3.19 12.12 -2.47
CA SER A 36 3.82 13.44 -2.24
C SER A 36 3.38 14.14 -0.94
N ALA A 37 2.20 13.82 -0.40
CA ALA A 37 1.72 14.36 0.87
C ALA A 37 2.49 13.78 2.08
N PHE A 38 3.08 12.57 1.99
CA PHE A 38 4.03 12.03 2.95
C PHE A 38 5.42 12.62 2.70
N SER A 39 5.52 13.95 2.66
CA SER A 39 6.81 14.63 2.52
C SER A 39 7.57 14.65 3.85
N ALA A 40 8.91 14.75 3.78
CA ALA A 40 9.74 14.91 4.97
C ALA A 40 9.32 16.13 5.81
N ALA A 41 8.93 17.24 5.17
CA ALA A 41 8.48 18.44 5.88
C ALA A 41 7.19 18.18 6.67
N ASN A 42 6.22 17.51 6.06
CA ASN A 42 4.95 17.19 6.71
C ASN A 42 5.14 16.21 7.86
N LEU A 43 5.87 15.12 7.64
CA LEU A 43 6.10 14.08 8.65
C LEU A 43 6.96 14.57 9.79
N ASN A 44 8.11 15.21 9.49
CA ASN A 44 9.01 15.70 10.52
C ASN A 44 8.36 16.80 11.38
N GLY A 45 7.50 17.65 10.77
CA GLY A 45 6.69 18.61 11.51
C GLY A 45 5.71 17.99 12.49
N GLN A 46 5.35 16.72 12.30
CA GLN A 46 4.49 15.93 13.19
C GLN A 46 5.28 14.95 14.09
N GLY A 47 6.62 15.02 14.05
CA GLY A 47 7.51 14.21 14.88
C GLY A 47 7.72 12.79 14.35
N TYR A 48 7.44 12.52 13.08
CA TYR A 48 7.63 11.23 12.42
C TYR A 48 8.81 11.28 11.44
N GLY A 49 9.53 10.17 11.32
CA GLY A 49 10.56 10.00 10.30
C GLY A 49 9.97 9.62 8.94
N LEU A 50 10.77 9.77 7.89
CA LEU A 50 10.47 9.30 6.53
C LEU A 50 11.66 8.55 5.97
N VAL A 51 11.41 7.36 5.44
CA VAL A 51 12.35 6.55 4.67
C VAL A 51 11.83 6.38 3.26
N THR A 52 12.67 6.65 2.28
CA THR A 52 12.36 6.44 0.86
C THR A 52 13.49 5.70 0.18
N PHE A 53 13.18 4.96 -0.87
CA PHE A 53 14.15 4.31 -1.73
C PHE A 53 13.67 4.35 -3.17
N LYS A 54 14.57 4.12 -4.12
CA LYS A 54 14.20 4.08 -5.52
C LYS A 54 13.78 2.65 -5.92
N ALA A 55 12.47 2.43 -5.99
CA ALA A 55 11.89 1.11 -6.26
C ALA A 55 12.43 0.48 -7.56
N THR A 56 12.68 1.31 -8.59
CA THR A 56 13.21 0.84 -9.88
C THR A 56 14.67 0.37 -9.83
N ASP A 57 15.44 0.71 -8.78
CA ASP A 57 16.78 0.14 -8.58
C ASP A 57 16.69 -1.27 -7.98
N ILE A 58 15.58 -1.59 -7.31
CA ILE A 58 15.31 -2.93 -6.77
C ILE A 58 14.86 -3.87 -7.88
N TYR A 59 13.88 -3.41 -8.68
CA TYR A 59 13.31 -4.13 -9.79
C TYR A 59 12.66 -3.14 -10.77
N PRO A 60 12.89 -3.24 -12.08
CA PRO A 60 12.36 -2.30 -13.06
C PRO A 60 10.83 -2.22 -13.04
N ASP A 61 10.32 -1.01 -13.23
CA ASP A 61 8.90 -0.76 -13.44
C ASP A 61 8.60 -0.75 -14.94
N ASP A 62 8.61 -1.93 -15.51
CA ASP A 62 8.38 -2.12 -16.94
C ASP A 62 6.96 -2.63 -17.18
N SER A 63 6.10 -1.72 -17.62
CA SER A 63 4.67 -2.00 -17.84
C SER A 63 4.29 -2.16 -19.31
N ASN A 64 5.23 -2.03 -20.25
CA ASN A 64 4.96 -2.04 -21.69
C ASN A 64 6.09 -2.71 -22.51
N ALA A 65 6.65 -3.79 -22.01
CA ALA A 65 7.74 -4.47 -22.69
C ALA A 65 7.26 -5.21 -23.94
N ASP A 66 7.29 -4.54 -25.07
CA ASP A 66 7.07 -5.18 -26.39
C ASP A 66 8.25 -6.08 -26.79
N ASP A 67 9.42 -5.88 -26.22
CA ASP A 67 10.70 -6.54 -26.51
C ASP A 67 11.20 -7.50 -25.40
N GLY A 68 10.36 -7.77 -24.43
CA GLY A 68 10.67 -8.60 -23.28
C GLY A 68 10.74 -7.81 -21.97
N ILE A 69 10.44 -8.46 -20.85
CA ILE A 69 10.41 -7.82 -19.54
C ILE A 69 11.84 -7.66 -19.02
N ASP A 70 12.26 -6.43 -18.74
CA ASP A 70 13.49 -6.18 -17.99
C ASP A 70 13.30 -6.65 -16.54
N ARG A 71 14.14 -7.57 -16.12
CA ARG A 71 14.18 -8.13 -14.77
C ARG A 71 15.51 -7.87 -14.07
N ALA A 72 16.25 -6.84 -14.52
CA ALA A 72 17.45 -6.40 -13.84
C ALA A 72 17.13 -5.80 -12.45
N GLY A 73 18.15 -5.56 -11.64
CA GLY A 73 18.02 -4.89 -10.34
C GLY A 73 18.60 -5.67 -9.18
N VAL A 74 18.55 -5.06 -8.00
CA VAL A 74 19.15 -5.64 -6.78
C VAL A 74 18.48 -6.95 -6.40
N TYR A 75 17.17 -7.03 -6.54
CA TYR A 75 16.42 -8.24 -6.17
C TYR A 75 16.84 -9.45 -7.02
N THR A 76 16.86 -9.31 -8.34
CA THR A 76 17.22 -10.41 -9.26
C THR A 76 18.70 -10.72 -9.25
N ALA A 77 19.56 -9.79 -8.86
CA ALA A 77 20.98 -10.07 -8.61
C ALA A 77 21.20 -11.00 -7.41
N LEU A 78 20.28 -11.00 -6.43
CA LEU A 78 20.29 -11.89 -5.26
C LEU A 78 19.46 -13.17 -5.49
N TYR A 79 18.35 -13.01 -6.19
CA TYR A 79 17.37 -14.07 -6.48
C TYR A 79 17.13 -14.14 -7.99
N PRO A 80 17.99 -14.81 -8.75
CA PRO A 80 17.88 -14.88 -10.20
C PRO A 80 16.50 -15.39 -10.62
N TYR A 81 15.89 -14.67 -11.56
CA TYR A 81 14.55 -15.00 -12.04
C TYR A 81 14.59 -16.29 -12.89
N ASP A 82 13.68 -17.22 -12.59
CA ASP A 82 13.44 -18.40 -13.40
C ASP A 82 11.92 -18.59 -13.59
N ALA A 83 11.45 -18.41 -14.82
CA ALA A 83 10.04 -18.56 -15.18
C ALA A 83 9.51 -20.00 -14.98
N ASN A 84 10.40 -21.01 -14.95
CA ASN A 84 10.05 -22.42 -14.78
C ASN A 84 10.05 -22.85 -13.31
N ASP A 85 10.55 -22.03 -12.42
CA ASP A 85 10.52 -22.26 -10.98
C ASP A 85 9.74 -21.16 -10.27
N TYR A 86 8.51 -21.49 -9.85
CA TYR A 86 7.63 -20.53 -9.18
C TYR A 86 8.25 -19.88 -7.92
N LYS A 87 9.22 -20.54 -7.28
CA LYS A 87 9.95 -20.00 -6.12
C LYS A 87 10.89 -18.86 -6.50
N HIS A 88 11.31 -18.81 -7.75
CA HIS A 88 12.20 -17.81 -8.31
C HIS A 88 11.50 -16.86 -9.29
N ALA A 89 10.18 -17.05 -9.48
CA ALA A 89 9.37 -16.25 -10.39
C ALA A 89 8.64 -15.13 -9.64
N SER A 90 9.38 -14.16 -9.11
CA SER A 90 8.78 -12.96 -8.47
C SER A 90 8.73 -11.78 -9.42
N GLY A 91 7.65 -10.98 -9.30
CA GLY A 91 7.54 -9.70 -10.00
C GLY A 91 7.96 -8.50 -9.13
N ALA A 92 7.92 -7.32 -9.74
CA ALA A 92 8.35 -6.06 -9.13
C ALA A 92 7.59 -5.74 -7.83
N LEU A 93 6.29 -6.05 -7.75
CA LEU A 93 5.50 -5.75 -6.53
C LEU A 93 6.08 -6.45 -5.31
N MET A 94 6.42 -7.73 -5.41
CA MET A 94 7.03 -8.48 -4.31
C MET A 94 8.49 -8.07 -4.07
N ALA A 95 9.23 -7.73 -5.12
CA ALA A 95 10.59 -7.23 -4.98
C ALA A 95 10.66 -5.88 -4.24
N TRP A 96 9.73 -4.97 -4.53
CA TRP A 96 9.62 -3.70 -3.80
C TRP A 96 9.19 -3.89 -2.35
N SER A 97 8.27 -4.84 -2.10
CA SER A 97 7.87 -5.24 -0.75
C SER A 97 9.06 -5.82 0.04
N TRP A 98 9.83 -6.70 -0.60
CA TRP A 98 11.06 -7.24 0.00
C TRP A 98 12.03 -6.12 0.39
N ALA A 99 12.24 -5.12 -0.47
CA ALA A 99 13.15 -4.02 -0.16
C ALA A 99 12.68 -3.21 1.06
N ALA A 100 11.38 -2.95 1.19
CA ALA A 100 10.82 -2.29 2.37
C ALA A 100 11.06 -3.12 3.65
N SER A 101 10.85 -4.45 3.61
CA SER A 101 11.17 -5.35 4.72
C SER A 101 12.67 -5.37 5.05
N GLN A 102 13.55 -5.29 4.04
CA GLN A 102 15.00 -5.22 4.28
C GLN A 102 15.42 -3.91 4.97
N ILE A 103 14.71 -2.81 4.76
CA ILE A 103 14.95 -1.56 5.48
C ILE A 103 14.66 -1.76 6.97
N VAL A 104 13.53 -2.37 7.33
CA VAL A 104 13.20 -2.70 8.73
C VAL A 104 14.27 -3.60 9.33
N THR A 105 14.64 -4.67 8.64
CA THR A 105 15.71 -5.59 9.07
C THR A 105 17.05 -4.86 9.29
N ALA A 106 17.43 -3.93 8.41
CA ALA A 106 18.65 -3.16 8.55
C ALA A 106 18.63 -2.27 9.81
N LEU A 107 17.45 -1.67 10.12
CA LEU A 107 17.30 -0.82 11.31
C LEU A 107 17.34 -1.64 12.61
N GLU A 108 16.91 -2.88 12.60
CA GLU A 108 16.99 -3.79 13.75
C GLU A 108 18.39 -4.34 14.00
N ASN A 109 19.24 -4.39 12.98
CA ASN A 109 20.58 -4.95 13.11
C ASN A 109 21.53 -4.01 13.85
N THR A 110 22.41 -4.61 14.65
CA THR A 110 23.51 -3.88 15.30
C THR A 110 24.42 -3.26 14.25
N ALA A 111 24.69 -1.97 14.39
CA ALA A 111 25.57 -1.24 13.49
C ALA A 111 27.04 -1.61 13.74
N GLU A 112 27.78 -1.79 12.66
CA GLU A 112 29.19 -2.21 12.72
C GLU A 112 30.02 -1.27 13.61
N GLY A 113 30.80 -1.87 14.50
CA GLY A 113 31.68 -1.14 15.42
C GLY A 113 30.98 -0.48 16.61
N THR A 114 29.71 -0.76 16.85
CA THR A 114 28.94 -0.22 17.97
C THR A 114 28.19 -1.33 18.74
N SER A 115 27.59 -0.97 19.89
CA SER A 115 26.62 -1.81 20.59
C SER A 115 25.15 -1.43 20.27
N LEU A 116 24.93 -0.41 19.44
CA LEU A 116 23.62 0.12 19.09
C LEU A 116 23.11 -0.49 17.79
N THR A 117 21.81 -0.62 17.65
CA THR A 117 21.17 -0.93 16.36
C THR A 117 21.30 0.27 15.43
N LEU A 118 21.18 0.04 14.13
CA LEU A 118 21.13 1.14 13.17
C LEU A 118 19.95 2.08 13.45
N GLY A 119 18.79 1.52 13.86
CA GLY A 119 17.61 2.29 14.24
C GLY A 119 17.89 3.26 15.40
N GLU A 120 18.61 2.82 16.44
CA GLU A 120 19.03 3.68 17.54
C GLU A 120 19.98 4.79 17.06
N LEU A 121 20.95 4.47 16.20
CA LEU A 121 21.89 5.46 15.68
C LEU A 121 21.21 6.53 14.82
N VAL A 122 20.23 6.14 14.02
CA VAL A 122 19.51 7.07 13.12
C VAL A 122 18.20 7.59 13.73
N ARG A 123 17.88 7.19 14.96
CA ARG A 123 16.71 7.62 15.73
C ARG A 123 15.37 7.26 15.11
N LEU A 124 15.29 6.11 14.44
CA LEU A 124 14.05 5.53 13.91
C LEU A 124 13.72 4.23 14.64
N ASP A 125 12.48 4.09 15.10
CA ASP A 125 12.00 2.94 15.84
C ASP A 125 11.44 1.86 14.88
N PRO A 126 12.17 0.78 14.59
CA PRO A 126 11.70 -0.25 13.65
C PRO A 126 10.43 -0.97 14.12
N ALA A 127 10.13 -0.96 15.42
CA ALA A 127 8.89 -1.51 15.97
C ALA A 127 7.65 -0.63 15.68
N LYS A 128 7.85 0.56 15.14
CA LYS A 128 6.80 1.54 14.84
C LYS A 128 6.87 2.00 13.39
N THR A 129 6.83 1.04 12.47
CA THR A 129 6.96 1.26 11.04
C THR A 129 5.60 1.40 10.37
N VAL A 130 5.40 2.46 9.62
CA VAL A 130 4.26 2.66 8.71
C VAL A 130 4.71 2.42 7.29
N ILE A 131 3.91 1.71 6.50
CA ILE A 131 4.17 1.52 5.06
C ILE A 131 3.12 2.26 4.23
N THR A 132 3.56 2.96 3.19
CA THR A 132 2.68 3.64 2.23
C THR A 132 3.20 3.53 0.80
N GLY A 133 2.32 3.80 -0.13
CA GLY A 133 2.59 3.90 -1.55
C GLY A 133 1.32 4.22 -2.31
N HIS A 134 1.46 4.80 -3.49
CA HIS A 134 0.35 5.17 -4.36
C HIS A 134 0.30 4.27 -5.59
N SER A 135 -0.91 3.91 -6.02
CA SER A 135 -1.12 3.12 -7.25
C SER A 135 -0.38 1.76 -7.15
N ARG A 136 0.52 1.46 -8.09
CA ARG A 136 1.35 0.25 -8.09
C ARG A 136 2.23 0.12 -6.84
N TYR A 137 2.73 1.21 -6.31
CA TYR A 137 3.49 1.22 -5.05
C TYR A 137 2.59 0.98 -3.83
N GLY A 138 1.31 1.37 -3.91
CA GLY A 138 0.31 1.00 -2.92
C GLY A 138 0.02 -0.51 -2.91
N LYS A 139 0.00 -1.17 -4.08
CA LYS A 139 -0.08 -2.63 -4.16
C LYS A 139 1.09 -3.27 -3.40
N ALA A 140 2.32 -2.78 -3.64
CA ALA A 140 3.50 -3.28 -2.93
C ALA A 140 3.45 -2.99 -1.42
N ALA A 141 2.97 -1.80 -1.00
CA ALA A 141 2.78 -1.48 0.42
C ALA A 141 1.82 -2.46 1.11
N MET A 142 0.71 -2.80 0.46
CA MET A 142 -0.24 -3.81 0.96
C MET A 142 0.43 -5.17 1.13
N PHE A 143 1.18 -5.65 0.13
CA PHE A 143 1.92 -6.91 0.23
C PHE A 143 3.01 -6.86 1.31
N THR A 144 3.69 -5.71 1.47
CA THR A 144 4.68 -5.56 2.55
C THR A 144 4.03 -5.79 3.91
N ALA A 145 2.92 -5.12 4.20
CA ALA A 145 2.24 -5.28 5.49
C ALA A 145 1.62 -6.67 5.69
N ALA A 146 1.14 -7.30 4.60
CA ALA A 146 0.56 -8.64 4.66
C ALA A 146 1.59 -9.73 4.98
N PHE A 147 2.83 -9.58 4.52
CA PHE A 147 3.88 -10.60 4.65
C PHE A 147 5.01 -10.23 5.63
N ASP A 148 4.94 -9.05 6.26
CA ASP A 148 5.86 -8.61 7.31
C ASP A 148 5.06 -8.03 8.48
N ASP A 149 4.96 -8.79 9.55
CA ASP A 149 4.20 -8.44 10.76
C ASP A 149 4.84 -7.32 11.60
N ARG A 150 6.07 -6.93 11.28
CA ARG A 150 6.75 -5.77 11.89
C ARG A 150 6.20 -4.43 11.38
N ILE A 151 5.45 -4.43 10.29
CA ILE A 151 4.77 -3.23 9.79
C ILE A 151 3.57 -2.93 10.69
N SER A 152 3.64 -1.86 11.45
CA SER A 152 2.60 -1.49 12.41
C SER A 152 1.33 -0.94 11.75
N ILE A 153 1.45 -0.15 10.68
CA ILE A 153 0.32 0.49 9.98
C ILE A 153 0.52 0.39 8.48
N CYS A 154 -0.53 0.04 7.74
CA CYS A 154 -0.54 0.02 6.28
C CYS A 154 -1.45 1.12 5.72
N VAL A 155 -0.89 2.00 4.87
CA VAL A 155 -1.62 3.09 4.22
C VAL A 155 -1.44 3.03 2.69
N PRO A 156 -1.99 2.01 2.02
CA PRO A 156 -1.93 1.92 0.57
C PRO A 156 -2.95 2.86 -0.06
N SER A 157 -2.63 3.46 -1.19
CA SER A 157 -3.49 4.45 -1.84
C SER A 157 -3.78 4.09 -3.29
N GLU A 158 -5.05 4.16 -3.68
CA GLU A 158 -5.51 4.05 -5.09
C GLU A 158 -4.97 2.80 -5.80
N CYS A 159 -5.02 1.65 -5.15
CA CYS A 159 -4.27 0.46 -5.56
C CYS A 159 -4.87 -0.29 -6.76
N GLY A 160 -6.15 -0.13 -7.05
CA GLY A 160 -6.79 -0.76 -8.21
C GLY A 160 -6.71 -2.29 -8.25
N GLY A 161 -6.78 -2.83 -9.45
CA GLY A 161 -6.68 -4.26 -9.72
C GLY A 161 -5.34 -4.86 -9.30
N SER A 162 -5.35 -6.09 -8.79
CA SER A 162 -4.19 -6.74 -8.15
C SER A 162 -3.62 -6.00 -6.94
N GLY A 163 -4.34 -5.00 -6.46
CA GLY A 163 -4.15 -4.34 -5.18
C GLY A 163 -5.35 -4.66 -4.30
N ILE A 164 -6.13 -3.64 -3.94
CA ILE A 164 -7.27 -3.79 -3.01
C ILE A 164 -8.53 -4.33 -3.69
N GLN A 165 -8.69 -4.12 -5.00
CA GLN A 165 -9.91 -4.52 -5.71
C GLN A 165 -10.09 -6.04 -5.72
N SER A 166 -11.24 -6.52 -5.24
CA SER A 166 -11.62 -7.93 -5.33
C SER A 166 -11.66 -8.43 -6.77
N TYR A 167 -11.10 -9.60 -7.01
CA TYR A 167 -11.15 -10.29 -8.31
C TYR A 167 -12.54 -10.82 -8.64
N ARG A 168 -13.38 -11.00 -7.62
CA ARG A 168 -14.70 -11.60 -7.70
C ARG A 168 -15.80 -10.57 -7.78
N TYR A 169 -15.52 -9.32 -7.44
CA TYR A 169 -16.47 -8.23 -7.57
C TYR A 169 -16.59 -7.82 -9.03
N LYS A 170 -17.78 -7.96 -9.59
CA LYS A 170 -18.09 -7.59 -10.98
C LYS A 170 -19.19 -6.54 -10.98
N VAL A 171 -18.94 -5.42 -11.63
CA VAL A 171 -19.99 -4.47 -11.96
C VAL A 171 -20.67 -4.93 -13.24
N GLU A 172 -21.86 -5.53 -13.12
CA GLU A 172 -22.60 -6.04 -14.28
C GLU A 172 -22.95 -4.92 -15.27
N GLY A 173 -22.73 -5.20 -16.56
CA GLY A 173 -23.23 -4.42 -17.68
C GLY A 173 -22.53 -3.11 -17.96
N LYS A 174 -21.41 -2.82 -17.33
CA LYS A 174 -20.68 -1.57 -17.52
C LYS A 174 -19.25 -1.85 -17.98
N ILE A 175 -18.89 -1.35 -19.16
CA ILE A 175 -17.57 -1.49 -19.73
C ILE A 175 -16.80 -0.18 -19.56
N PHE A 176 -15.60 -0.22 -19.05
CA PHE A 176 -14.70 0.92 -18.94
C PHE A 176 -13.77 0.98 -20.14
N ASN A 177 -13.82 2.05 -20.92
CA ASN A 177 -12.93 2.20 -22.07
C ASN A 177 -11.64 2.90 -21.65
N PHE A 178 -10.55 2.14 -21.63
CA PHE A 178 -9.20 2.64 -21.36
C PHE A 178 -8.72 3.42 -22.57
N ASN A 179 -9.20 4.63 -22.76
CA ASN A 179 -8.58 5.55 -23.70
C ASN A 179 -7.71 6.52 -22.89
N THR A 180 -6.42 6.34 -22.97
CA THR A 180 -5.38 7.02 -22.21
C THR A 180 -5.35 8.55 -22.33
N SER A 181 -6.07 9.12 -23.30
CA SER A 181 -6.24 10.56 -23.43
C SER A 181 -7.38 11.13 -22.60
N ALA A 182 -8.13 10.31 -21.90
CA ALA A 182 -9.37 10.68 -21.24
C ALA A 182 -9.30 10.64 -19.69
N TYR A 183 -8.20 11.06 -19.11
CA TYR A 183 -8.28 11.71 -17.80
C TYR A 183 -9.18 12.96 -17.88
N ALA A 184 -9.45 13.42 -19.10
CA ALA A 184 -10.33 14.52 -19.39
C ALA A 184 -11.60 14.05 -20.06
N LYS A 185 -12.70 14.03 -19.32
CA LYS A 185 -14.10 14.12 -19.75
C LYS A 185 -14.82 12.87 -20.25
N ALA A 186 -15.71 12.41 -19.41
CA ALA A 186 -17.17 12.38 -19.58
C ALA A 186 -17.82 11.29 -20.42
N ASP A 187 -17.20 10.51 -21.25
CA ASP A 187 -17.83 9.29 -21.75
C ASP A 187 -17.36 8.09 -20.90
N ARG A 188 -17.65 8.18 -19.61
CA ARG A 188 -17.38 7.13 -18.62
C ARG A 188 -18.38 6.01 -18.81
N VAL A 189 -18.30 5.37 -19.95
CA VAL A 189 -18.88 4.06 -20.11
C VAL A 189 -18.02 3.12 -19.29
N TYR A 190 -18.56 2.63 -18.20
CA TYR A 190 -17.93 1.63 -17.37
C TYR A 190 -17.60 0.39 -18.20
N GLY A 191 -16.36 0.23 -18.54
CA GLY A 191 -15.94 -0.92 -19.25
C GLY A 191 -14.60 -1.37 -18.78
N LYS A 192 -14.51 -2.54 -18.25
CA LYS A 192 -13.35 -3.19 -17.68
C LYS A 192 -12.54 -2.27 -16.76
N THR A 193 -12.85 -2.36 -15.50
CA THR A 193 -11.93 -2.03 -14.41
C THR A 193 -10.55 -2.60 -14.74
N GLU A 194 -9.51 -2.05 -14.15
CA GLU A 194 -8.19 -2.65 -14.16
C GLU A 194 -8.30 -4.07 -13.63
N VAL A 195 -8.61 -5.00 -14.53
CA VAL A 195 -8.67 -6.41 -14.16
C VAL A 195 -7.22 -6.86 -14.03
N PRO A 196 -6.85 -7.57 -12.99
CA PRO A 196 -5.49 -8.08 -12.79
C PRO A 196 -4.92 -8.72 -14.03
N THR A 197 -5.76 -9.46 -14.72
CA THR A 197 -5.43 -10.25 -15.88
C THR A 197 -5.06 -9.44 -17.13
N VAL A 198 -5.45 -8.17 -17.25
CA VAL A 198 -5.01 -7.33 -18.37
C VAL A 198 -3.54 -6.96 -18.23
N SER A 199 -3.08 -6.73 -17.01
CA SER A 199 -1.67 -6.48 -16.72
C SER A 199 -0.82 -7.74 -16.92
N TYR A 200 -1.37 -8.94 -16.66
CA TYR A 200 -0.65 -10.21 -16.82
C TYR A 200 -0.38 -10.57 -18.29
N GLY A 201 -1.28 -10.22 -19.19
CA GLY A 201 -1.19 -10.61 -20.59
C GLY A 201 -0.29 -9.73 -21.47
N LYS A 202 0.23 -8.61 -20.95
CA LYS A 202 0.97 -7.60 -21.71
C LYS A 202 2.46 -7.54 -21.40
N GLY A 203 3.06 -8.57 -20.78
CA GLY A 203 4.46 -8.49 -20.43
C GLY A 203 4.71 -7.37 -19.42
N ASN A 204 4.16 -7.49 -18.22
CA ASN A 204 4.30 -6.50 -17.18
C ASN A 204 5.26 -7.02 -16.10
N SER A 205 6.28 -6.27 -15.75
CA SER A 205 7.27 -6.64 -14.74
C SER A 205 6.68 -6.79 -13.32
N TRP A 206 5.46 -6.31 -13.08
CA TRP A 206 4.84 -6.37 -11.75
C TRP A 206 4.57 -7.80 -11.27
N PHE A 207 4.33 -8.71 -12.22
CA PHE A 207 3.96 -10.10 -11.98
C PHE A 207 4.91 -11.07 -12.67
N PRO A 208 5.00 -12.34 -12.20
CA PRO A 208 5.66 -13.39 -12.95
C PRO A 208 4.87 -13.77 -14.21
N GLU A 209 5.53 -14.33 -15.22
CA GLU A 209 4.86 -14.82 -16.45
C GLU A 209 3.77 -15.86 -16.16
N THR A 210 3.91 -16.64 -15.09
CA THR A 210 2.91 -17.62 -14.67
C THR A 210 1.57 -16.97 -14.33
N ALA A 211 1.53 -15.68 -13.99
CA ALA A 211 0.29 -14.95 -13.78
C ALA A 211 -0.56 -14.85 -15.06
N ALA A 212 0.05 -14.94 -16.24
CA ALA A 212 -0.65 -14.92 -17.51
C ALA A 212 -1.66 -16.08 -17.69
N MET A 213 -1.49 -17.18 -16.95
CA MET A 213 -2.47 -18.28 -16.95
C MET A 213 -3.87 -17.85 -16.47
N PHE A 214 -3.96 -16.77 -15.69
CA PHE A 214 -5.21 -16.24 -15.17
C PHE A 214 -5.86 -15.17 -16.06
N VAL A 215 -5.27 -14.83 -17.21
CA VAL A 215 -5.86 -13.87 -18.15
C VAL A 215 -7.27 -14.32 -18.53
N ALA A 216 -8.25 -13.44 -18.34
CA ALA A 216 -9.69 -13.71 -18.47
C ALA A 216 -10.22 -14.86 -17.59
N ARG A 217 -9.53 -15.19 -16.53
CA ARG A 217 -9.86 -16.25 -15.57
C ARG A 217 -9.76 -15.77 -14.12
N ASP A 218 -10.17 -14.54 -13.85
CA ASP A 218 -10.06 -13.90 -12.53
C ASP A 218 -10.68 -14.74 -11.41
N ASN A 219 -11.79 -15.42 -11.71
CA ASN A 219 -12.47 -16.31 -10.78
C ASN A 219 -11.73 -17.63 -10.47
N GLN A 220 -10.64 -17.91 -11.18
CA GLN A 220 -9.77 -19.07 -10.94
C GLN A 220 -8.50 -18.71 -10.17
N ILE A 221 -8.26 -17.43 -9.89
CA ILE A 221 -7.18 -17.03 -8.99
C ILE A 221 -7.47 -17.63 -7.61
N PRO A 222 -6.51 -18.38 -7.01
CA PRO A 222 -6.77 -19.15 -5.79
C PRO A 222 -6.87 -18.32 -4.51
N PHE A 223 -6.80 -17.00 -4.61
CA PHE A 223 -6.98 -16.04 -3.51
C PHE A 223 -7.71 -14.80 -4.03
N ASP A 224 -8.08 -13.91 -3.12
CA ASP A 224 -8.64 -12.59 -3.41
C ASP A 224 -7.90 -11.52 -2.59
N PRO A 225 -7.84 -10.28 -3.00
CA PRO A 225 -7.32 -9.20 -2.17
C PRO A 225 -7.88 -9.12 -0.75
N VAL A 226 -9.08 -9.60 -0.52
CA VAL A 226 -9.69 -9.71 0.81
C VAL A 226 -8.79 -10.49 1.77
N GLU A 227 -8.25 -11.65 1.34
CA GLU A 227 -7.36 -12.47 2.17
C GLU A 227 -6.03 -11.77 2.42
N ILE A 228 -5.51 -11.00 1.44
CA ILE A 228 -4.28 -10.23 1.62
C ILE A 228 -4.47 -9.10 2.64
N ILE A 229 -5.59 -8.39 2.57
CA ILE A 229 -5.96 -7.35 3.55
C ILE A 229 -6.13 -8.00 4.93
N ALA A 230 -6.78 -9.14 5.00
CA ALA A 230 -7.03 -9.88 6.24
C ALA A 230 -5.74 -10.32 6.95
N LEU A 231 -4.64 -10.59 6.22
CA LEU A 231 -3.32 -10.89 6.81
C LEU A 231 -2.75 -9.71 7.60
N VAL A 232 -3.23 -8.49 7.39
CA VAL A 232 -2.78 -7.33 8.17
C VAL A 232 -3.48 -7.24 9.52
N ALA A 233 -4.69 -7.78 9.63
CA ALA A 233 -5.47 -7.73 10.87
C ALA A 233 -4.71 -8.31 12.09
N PRO A 234 -4.83 -7.74 13.30
CA PRO A 234 -5.67 -6.59 13.67
C PRO A 234 -4.95 -5.22 13.55
N ARG A 235 -3.80 -5.16 12.86
CA ARG A 235 -3.01 -3.92 12.67
C ARG A 235 -3.78 -2.94 11.77
N PRO A 236 -3.64 -1.62 11.96
CA PRO A 236 -4.34 -0.62 11.16
C PRO A 236 -4.07 -0.74 9.65
N PHE A 237 -5.14 -0.82 8.88
CA PHE A 237 -5.16 -0.77 7.42
C PHE A 237 -6.09 0.35 6.97
N PHE A 238 -5.53 1.41 6.42
CA PHE A 238 -6.30 2.54 5.92
C PHE A 238 -6.00 2.79 4.44
N THR A 239 -7.02 2.85 3.62
CA THR A 239 -6.85 3.15 2.19
C THR A 239 -7.68 4.33 1.74
N VAL A 240 -7.29 4.93 0.63
CA VAL A 240 -8.08 5.94 -0.08
C VAL A 240 -8.42 5.47 -1.48
N SER A 241 -9.59 5.84 -1.94
CA SER A 241 -10.11 5.51 -3.27
C SER A 241 -10.86 6.70 -3.86
N GLY A 242 -10.44 7.16 -5.03
CA GLY A 242 -11.11 8.22 -5.77
C GLY A 242 -12.25 7.65 -6.59
N ILE A 243 -13.50 7.95 -6.26
CA ILE A 243 -14.67 7.37 -6.94
C ILE A 243 -14.82 7.80 -8.40
N ASP A 244 -14.12 8.84 -8.83
CA ASP A 244 -14.06 9.24 -10.24
C ASP A 244 -13.06 8.42 -11.07
N THR A 245 -12.23 7.62 -10.42
CA THR A 245 -11.28 6.71 -11.07
C THR A 245 -11.87 5.30 -11.25
N HIS A 246 -12.99 5.22 -11.93
CA HIS A 246 -13.75 3.97 -12.13
C HIS A 246 -12.91 2.82 -12.71
N TRP A 247 -11.88 3.14 -13.48
CA TRP A 247 -10.96 2.16 -14.04
C TRP A 247 -10.11 1.43 -12.98
N LEU A 248 -9.98 1.99 -11.79
CA LEU A 248 -9.33 1.33 -10.65
C LEU A 248 -10.25 0.33 -9.93
N GLY A 249 -11.55 0.26 -10.27
CA GLY A 249 -12.48 -0.66 -9.63
C GLY A 249 -12.77 -0.32 -8.18
N ASN A 250 -13.07 0.95 -7.93
CA ASN A 250 -13.27 1.48 -6.58
C ASN A 250 -14.35 0.77 -5.78
N GLU A 251 -15.44 0.36 -6.43
CA GLU A 251 -16.51 -0.43 -5.82
C GLU A 251 -15.98 -1.79 -5.34
N GLY A 252 -15.14 -2.44 -6.15
CA GLY A 252 -14.49 -3.69 -5.77
C GLY A 252 -13.48 -3.51 -4.64
N ALA A 253 -12.80 -2.35 -4.57
CA ALA A 253 -11.91 -2.03 -3.47
C ALA A 253 -12.67 -1.88 -2.15
N VAL A 254 -13.82 -1.18 -2.17
CA VAL A 254 -14.68 -1.03 -1.01
C VAL A 254 -15.26 -2.38 -0.59
N ALA A 255 -15.74 -3.18 -1.54
CA ALA A 255 -16.27 -4.51 -1.25
C ALA A 255 -15.21 -5.40 -0.56
N SER A 256 -13.93 -5.30 -0.98
CA SER A 256 -12.83 -5.99 -0.31
C SER A 256 -12.63 -5.53 1.13
N MET A 257 -12.69 -4.23 1.36
CA MET A 257 -12.52 -3.66 2.71
C MET A 257 -13.66 -4.09 3.65
N VAL A 258 -14.90 -4.06 3.15
CA VAL A 258 -16.08 -4.52 3.92
C VAL A 258 -15.98 -6.01 4.23
N ALA A 259 -15.57 -6.84 3.26
CA ALA A 259 -15.41 -8.28 3.51
C ALA A 259 -14.25 -8.58 4.47
N ALA A 260 -13.15 -7.83 4.39
CA ALA A 260 -12.02 -8.00 5.32
C ALA A 260 -12.35 -7.54 6.75
N GLU A 261 -13.31 -6.61 6.92
CA GLU A 261 -13.79 -6.15 8.24
C GLU A 261 -14.26 -7.32 9.11
N GLU A 262 -14.88 -8.36 8.52
CA GLU A 262 -15.30 -9.56 9.27
C GLU A 262 -14.11 -10.26 9.96
N VAL A 263 -12.93 -10.23 9.33
CA VAL A 263 -11.71 -10.80 9.94
C VAL A 263 -11.19 -9.91 11.06
N TYR A 264 -11.25 -8.58 10.91
CA TYR A 264 -10.89 -7.64 11.98
C TYR A 264 -11.81 -7.82 13.18
N ASP A 265 -13.11 -7.97 12.96
CA ASP A 265 -14.09 -8.28 14.03
C ASP A 265 -13.79 -9.60 14.73
N PHE A 266 -13.34 -10.61 13.97
CA PHE A 266 -13.04 -11.94 14.52
C PHE A 266 -11.73 -11.99 15.32
N VAL A 267 -10.65 -11.36 14.81
CA VAL A 267 -9.33 -11.44 15.45
C VAL A 267 -9.07 -10.30 16.43
N GLY A 268 -9.75 -9.17 16.28
CA GLY A 268 -9.63 -8.01 17.16
C GLY A 268 -10.12 -8.33 18.59
N THR A 269 -9.28 -8.06 19.57
CA THR A 269 -9.59 -8.30 20.99
C THR A 269 -10.16 -7.06 21.67
N THR A 270 -9.98 -5.90 21.07
CA THR A 270 -10.48 -4.60 21.54
C THR A 270 -11.35 -3.94 20.46
N GLU A 271 -12.19 -3.01 20.88
CA GLU A 271 -12.99 -2.22 19.91
C GLU A 271 -12.10 -1.39 18.97
N ILE A 272 -10.91 -0.97 19.40
CA ILE A 272 -9.94 -0.28 18.56
C ILE A 272 -9.44 -1.24 17.45
N GLU A 273 -9.02 -2.44 17.81
CA GLU A 273 -8.51 -3.43 16.83
C GLU A 273 -9.57 -3.84 15.82
N LYS A 274 -10.82 -4.00 16.22
CA LYS A 274 -11.94 -4.29 15.31
C LYS A 274 -12.20 -3.15 14.32
N ASN A 275 -11.94 -1.90 14.73
CA ASN A 275 -12.08 -0.71 13.90
C ASN A 275 -10.78 -0.29 13.19
N ASN A 276 -9.75 -1.14 13.17
CA ASN A 276 -8.47 -0.88 12.54
C ASN A 276 -8.48 -1.01 11.00
N ILE A 277 -9.64 -1.09 10.38
CA ILE A 277 -9.79 -1.13 8.93
C ILE A 277 -10.69 -0.01 8.45
N ALA A 278 -10.22 0.79 7.48
CA ALA A 278 -10.99 1.89 6.94
C ALA A 278 -10.67 2.19 5.47
N VAL A 279 -11.67 2.62 4.72
CA VAL A 279 -11.52 3.19 3.38
C VAL A 279 -12.10 4.59 3.33
N ARG A 280 -11.32 5.52 2.79
CA ARG A 280 -11.81 6.85 2.44
C ARG A 280 -12.15 6.88 0.95
N ALA A 281 -13.41 6.65 0.61
CA ALA A 281 -13.93 6.91 -0.72
C ALA A 281 -14.23 8.41 -0.87
N ARG A 282 -13.77 9.02 -1.93
CA ARG A 282 -13.96 10.45 -2.18
C ARG A 282 -14.14 10.75 -3.65
N GLN A 283 -14.90 11.80 -3.95
CA GLN A 283 -15.05 12.28 -5.31
C GLN A 283 -13.76 12.98 -5.75
N SER A 284 -12.94 12.27 -6.50
CA SER A 284 -11.66 12.77 -7.01
C SER A 284 -11.04 11.82 -8.02
N ASP A 285 -9.99 12.31 -8.67
CA ASP A 285 -9.12 11.56 -9.56
C ASP A 285 -8.04 10.74 -8.81
N HIS A 286 -7.10 10.18 -9.56
CA HIS A 286 -6.03 9.29 -9.09
C HIS A 286 -4.88 10.07 -8.42
N VAL A 287 -5.15 10.62 -7.24
CA VAL A 287 -4.18 11.44 -6.45
C VAL A 287 -4.34 11.16 -4.96
N PHE A 288 -3.23 11.15 -4.21
CA PHE A 288 -3.24 11.19 -2.76
C PHE A 288 -3.20 12.65 -2.31
N TYR A 289 -4.27 13.15 -1.71
CA TYR A 289 -4.40 14.55 -1.33
C TYR A 289 -3.89 14.83 0.09
N PRO A 290 -3.56 16.10 0.41
CA PRO A 290 -3.18 16.48 1.77
C PRO A 290 -4.22 16.11 2.84
N ARG A 291 -5.52 16.11 2.48
CA ARG A 291 -6.58 15.68 3.41
C ARG A 291 -6.53 14.18 3.70
N ASP A 292 -6.10 13.36 2.75
CA ASP A 292 -5.91 11.92 2.97
C ASP A 292 -4.76 11.68 3.94
N PHE A 293 -3.69 12.49 3.84
CA PHE A 293 -2.60 12.49 4.81
C PHE A 293 -3.08 12.82 6.23
N CYS A 294 -4.02 13.76 6.40
CA CYS A 294 -4.57 14.08 7.73
C CYS A 294 -5.27 12.87 8.36
N PHE A 295 -5.98 12.06 7.58
CA PHE A 295 -6.60 10.82 8.10
C PHE A 295 -5.55 9.77 8.45
N ALA A 296 -4.54 9.59 7.61
CA ALA A 296 -3.44 8.68 7.92
C ALA A 296 -2.68 9.13 9.18
N LEU A 297 -2.45 10.44 9.32
CA LEU A 297 -1.82 11.02 10.51
C LEU A 297 -2.64 10.78 11.78
N ALA A 298 -3.97 10.94 11.72
CA ALA A 298 -4.84 10.67 12.87
C ALA A 298 -4.73 9.21 13.32
N ILE A 299 -4.62 8.26 12.38
CA ILE A 299 -4.39 6.85 12.70
C ILE A 299 -3.02 6.65 13.34
N MET A 300 -1.98 7.27 12.77
CA MET A 300 -0.62 7.21 13.32
C MET A 300 -0.56 7.81 14.74
N ASP A 301 -1.20 8.95 14.95
CA ASP A 301 -1.24 9.63 16.25
C ASP A 301 -2.02 8.80 17.27
N ARG A 302 -3.15 8.19 16.88
CA ARG A 302 -3.88 7.27 17.74
C ARG A 302 -3.00 6.09 18.16
N GLU A 303 -2.32 5.46 17.21
CA GLU A 303 -1.54 4.25 17.45
C GLU A 303 -0.27 4.53 18.26
N PHE A 304 0.43 5.60 17.96
CA PHE A 304 1.75 5.87 18.53
C PHE A 304 1.77 6.93 19.62
N LYS A 305 0.82 7.89 19.60
CA LYS A 305 0.68 8.93 20.64
C LYS A 305 -0.46 8.65 21.61
N GLN A 306 -1.21 7.56 21.39
CA GLN A 306 -2.34 7.16 22.22
C GLN A 306 -3.42 8.26 22.31
N THR A 307 -3.68 8.92 21.20
CA THR A 307 -4.78 9.90 21.12
C THR A 307 -6.13 9.17 21.11
N ASP A 308 -7.18 9.83 21.60
CA ASP A 308 -8.54 9.27 21.62
C ASP A 308 -9.25 9.29 20.26
N ASP A 309 -8.53 9.64 19.20
CA ASP A 309 -9.10 9.69 17.86
C ASP A 309 -9.55 8.29 17.42
N LYS A 310 -10.85 8.16 17.16
CA LYS A 310 -11.44 6.92 16.67
C LYS A 310 -11.39 6.87 15.15
N LEU A 311 -10.98 5.74 14.62
CA LEU A 311 -11.21 5.45 13.22
C LEU A 311 -12.72 5.34 12.98
N LEU A 312 -13.17 5.99 11.93
CA LEU A 312 -14.53 5.80 11.45
C LEU A 312 -14.70 4.36 10.96
N HIS A 313 -15.85 3.81 11.18
CA HIS A 313 -16.18 2.50 10.62
C HIS A 313 -16.18 2.60 9.08
N VAL A 314 -15.80 1.53 8.38
CA VAL A 314 -15.79 1.52 6.91
C VAL A 314 -17.11 2.00 6.32
N LYS A 315 -18.23 1.57 6.89
CA LYS A 315 -19.59 1.96 6.47
C LYS A 315 -19.90 3.45 6.66
N ASP A 316 -19.26 4.08 7.64
CA ASP A 316 -19.48 5.51 7.95
C ASP A 316 -18.72 6.44 7.00
N LEU A 317 -17.80 5.88 6.19
CA LEU A 317 -17.01 6.65 5.23
C LEU A 317 -17.74 6.89 3.90
N PHE A 318 -18.94 6.30 3.72
CA PHE A 318 -19.76 6.53 2.54
C PHE A 318 -20.79 7.64 2.83
N PRO A 319 -20.63 8.85 2.26
CA PRO A 319 -21.68 9.84 2.33
C PRO A 319 -22.91 9.33 1.57
N GLU A 320 -24.09 9.55 2.13
CA GLU A 320 -25.35 9.28 1.43
C GLU A 320 -25.32 9.94 0.05
N GLY A 321 -25.57 9.18 -1.02
CA GLY A 321 -25.71 9.70 -2.37
C GLY A 321 -24.45 9.63 -3.26
N THR A 322 -23.36 8.99 -2.86
CA THR A 322 -22.14 8.88 -3.69
C THR A 322 -22.21 7.91 -4.87
N GLY A 323 -23.38 7.38 -5.19
CA GLY A 323 -23.56 6.48 -6.34
C GLY A 323 -23.05 5.05 -6.14
N ILE A 324 -22.59 4.72 -4.97
CA ILE A 324 -22.30 3.34 -4.54
C ILE A 324 -23.60 2.66 -4.02
N SER A 325 -24.73 3.25 -4.36
CA SER A 325 -26.05 2.69 -4.09
C SER A 325 -26.22 1.38 -4.85
N GLY A 326 -26.25 0.27 -4.15
CA GLY A 326 -26.38 -1.09 -4.69
C GLY A 326 -25.42 -2.11 -4.12
N MET A 327 -24.47 -1.70 -3.27
CA MET A 327 -23.75 -2.64 -2.43
C MET A 327 -24.69 -3.06 -1.28
N SER A 328 -25.18 -4.27 -1.34
CA SER A 328 -25.72 -4.94 -0.15
C SER A 328 -24.53 -5.46 0.64
N TYR A 329 -24.37 -4.96 1.83
CA TYR A 329 -23.46 -5.48 2.83
C TYR A 329 -23.99 -6.80 3.39
#